data_64c72c409d68305805bddb5c1f6f3f09
#
_entry.id   64c72c409d68305805bddb5c1f6f3f09
#
_cell.length_a   1.000
_cell.length_b   1.000
_cell.length_c   1.000
_cell.angle_alpha   90.00
_cell.angle_beta   90.00
_cell.angle_gamma   90.00
#
_symmetry.space_group_name_H-M   'P 1'
#
loop_
_entity.id
_entity.type
_entity.pdbx_description
1 polymer ?
#
loop_
_entity_poly.entity_id
_entity_poly.type
_entity_poly.pdbx_seq_one_letter_code
_entity_poly.pdbx_strand_id
1 'polypeptide(L)'
;PENYIGPAPFSEPESRALRDFTLSVRPAATVSYHTKGREIYWEFGQRGQALRRDEALARALAERTGYRARVITGSAGGYKDWCIRALGIPAFTIEAGSDALRHPRGEHSLPSLLEENGGVPALLCELLAQET
;
A
#
# COMPACT_ATOMS: atom_id res chain seq x y z
N PRO A 1 -10.05 17.76 14.99
CA PRO A 1 -11.12 16.87 14.51
C PRO A 1 -10.50 15.62 13.91
N GLU A 2 -11.14 14.50 14.11
CA GLU A 2 -10.76 13.25 13.48
C GLU A 2 -10.81 13.40 11.95
N ASN A 3 -9.82 12.84 11.23
CA ASN A 3 -9.69 12.98 9.77
C ASN A 3 -9.47 14.42 9.23
N TYR A 4 -8.85 15.29 10.03
CA TYR A 4 -8.45 16.59 9.51
C TYR A 4 -7.34 16.45 8.46
N ILE A 5 -7.62 16.92 7.24
CA ILE A 5 -6.75 16.75 6.06
C ILE A 5 -5.69 17.86 5.90
N GLY A 6 -5.60 18.79 6.83
CA GLY A 6 -4.74 19.97 6.71
C GLY A 6 -5.35 21.06 5.81
N PRO A 7 -4.75 22.26 5.79
CA PRO A 7 -5.20 23.40 4.98
C PRO A 7 -4.88 23.25 3.49
N ALA A 8 -3.94 22.40 3.12
CA ALA A 8 -3.51 22.14 1.75
C ALA A 8 -2.79 20.79 1.64
N PRO A 9 -2.66 20.21 0.42
CA PRO A 9 -1.83 19.05 0.21
C PRO A 9 -0.41 19.29 0.74
N PHE A 10 0.13 18.30 1.47
CA PHE A 10 1.45 18.36 2.08
C PHE A 10 1.66 19.54 3.05
N SER A 11 0.61 19.97 3.75
CA SER A 11 0.73 21.01 4.78
C SER A 11 1.54 20.54 6.00
N GLU A 12 1.52 19.26 6.30
CA GLU A 12 2.19 18.68 7.45
C GLU A 12 3.64 18.28 7.16
N PRO A 13 4.58 18.49 8.09
CA PRO A 13 6.00 18.21 7.86
C PRO A 13 6.26 16.73 7.54
N GLU A 14 5.52 15.80 8.14
CA GLU A 14 5.63 14.37 7.91
C GLU A 14 5.25 14.01 6.46
N SER A 15 4.16 14.57 5.96
CA SER A 15 3.71 14.34 4.58
C SER A 15 4.67 14.94 3.56
N ARG A 16 5.28 16.11 3.87
CA ARG A 16 6.35 16.70 3.04
C ARG A 16 7.60 15.82 3.02
N ALA A 17 8.03 15.35 4.18
CA ALA A 17 9.22 14.49 4.29
C ALA A 17 9.05 13.21 3.47
N LEU A 18 7.89 12.55 3.56
CA LEU A 18 7.61 11.36 2.78
C LEU A 18 7.54 11.65 1.27
N ARG A 19 6.90 12.75 0.87
CA ARG A 19 6.88 13.21 -0.52
C ARG A 19 8.29 13.41 -1.06
N ASP A 20 9.10 14.21 -0.37
CA ASP A 20 10.44 14.60 -0.81
C ASP A 20 11.38 13.38 -0.87
N PHE A 21 11.28 12.48 0.10
CA PHE A 21 11.97 11.18 0.06
C PHE A 21 11.55 10.36 -1.16
N THR A 22 10.25 10.20 -1.41
CA THR A 22 9.74 9.43 -2.54
C THR A 22 10.22 10.00 -3.88
N LEU A 23 10.19 11.32 -4.03
CA LEU A 23 10.66 11.99 -5.24
C LEU A 23 12.18 11.86 -5.43
N SER A 24 12.96 11.81 -4.36
CA SER A 24 14.41 11.61 -4.42
C SER A 24 14.81 10.18 -4.77
N VAL A 25 14.12 9.19 -4.19
CA VAL A 25 14.41 7.76 -4.39
C VAL A 25 13.85 7.23 -5.71
N ARG A 26 12.71 7.76 -6.17
CA ARG A 26 11.98 7.32 -7.37
C ARG A 26 11.74 5.81 -7.38
N PRO A 27 11.02 5.28 -6.39
CA PRO A 27 10.82 3.84 -6.28
C PRO A 27 10.00 3.30 -7.45
N ALA A 28 10.23 2.06 -7.85
CA ALA A 28 9.43 1.38 -8.86
C ALA A 28 8.02 1.03 -8.37
N ALA A 29 7.84 0.85 -7.06
CA ALA A 29 6.55 0.65 -6.40
C ALA A 29 6.64 1.07 -4.93
N THR A 30 5.49 1.21 -4.26
CA THR A 30 5.43 1.49 -2.81
C THR A 30 4.47 0.55 -2.09
N VAL A 31 4.80 0.22 -0.83
CA VAL A 31 3.94 -0.53 0.07
C VAL A 31 3.83 0.21 1.39
N SER A 32 2.61 0.46 1.83
CA SER A 32 2.30 1.01 3.16
C SER A 32 1.61 -0.05 3.99
N TYR A 33 2.17 -0.38 5.15
CA TYR A 33 1.54 -1.32 6.08
C TYR A 33 0.68 -0.57 7.08
N HIS A 34 -0.57 -0.95 7.14
CA HIS A 34 -1.57 -0.54 8.10
C HIS A 34 -2.10 -1.74 8.87
N THR A 35 -3.01 -1.53 9.76
CA THR A 35 -3.81 -2.56 10.44
C THR A 35 -5.23 -2.03 10.57
N LYS A 36 -6.22 -2.82 10.29
CA LYS A 36 -6.29 -4.27 10.07
C LYS A 36 -7.35 -4.63 9.02
N GLY A 37 -7.41 -5.91 8.58
CA GLY A 37 -8.50 -6.37 7.67
C GLY A 37 -8.10 -7.52 6.76
N ARG A 38 -6.80 -7.86 6.66
CA ARG A 38 -6.28 -8.82 5.67
C ARG A 38 -6.69 -8.43 4.26
N GLU A 39 -6.49 -7.15 3.93
CA GLU A 39 -6.86 -6.55 2.66
C GLU A 39 -5.67 -5.83 2.03
N ILE A 40 -5.66 -5.74 0.70
CA ILE A 40 -4.66 -5.01 -0.09
C ILE A 40 -5.41 -4.06 -1.00
N TYR A 41 -5.30 -2.77 -0.73
CA TYR A 41 -5.82 -1.72 -1.58
C TYR A 41 -4.77 -1.31 -2.60
N TRP A 42 -5.15 -1.28 -3.88
CA TRP A 42 -4.21 -1.13 -4.99
C TRP A 42 -4.68 -0.19 -6.10
N GLU A 43 -5.95 0.16 -6.16
CA GLU A 43 -6.55 0.94 -7.22
C GLU A 43 -6.77 2.39 -6.78
N PHE A 44 -6.54 3.34 -7.71
CA PHE A 44 -6.95 4.75 -7.58
C PHE A 44 -7.06 5.40 -8.97
N GLY A 45 -7.98 4.94 -9.78
CA GLY A 45 -8.34 5.56 -11.06
C GLY A 45 -7.32 5.41 -12.18
N GLN A 46 -6.34 4.50 -12.07
CA GLN A 46 -5.48 4.13 -13.19
C GLN A 46 -6.26 3.42 -14.28
N ARG A 47 -5.74 3.45 -15.52
CA ARG A 47 -6.43 2.91 -16.70
C ARG A 47 -5.45 2.15 -17.61
N GLY A 48 -5.99 1.38 -18.53
CA GLY A 48 -5.23 0.72 -19.58
C GLY A 48 -4.13 -0.20 -19.04
N GLN A 49 -2.91 -0.02 -19.49
CA GLN A 49 -1.78 -0.85 -19.11
C GLN A 49 -1.44 -0.73 -17.61
N ALA A 50 -1.47 0.48 -17.06
CA ALA A 50 -1.20 0.71 -15.65
C ALA A 50 -2.21 -0.03 -14.75
N LEU A 51 -3.50 -0.03 -15.10
CA LEU A 51 -4.52 -0.78 -14.36
C LEU A 51 -4.23 -2.29 -14.39
N ARG A 52 -3.93 -2.85 -15.57
CA ARG A 52 -3.63 -4.28 -15.71
C ARG A 52 -2.38 -4.70 -14.94
N ARG A 53 -1.32 -3.89 -15.01
CA ARG A 53 -0.08 -4.11 -14.26
C ARG A 53 -0.36 -4.13 -12.75
N ASP A 54 -0.99 -3.09 -12.23
CA ASP A 54 -1.22 -2.93 -10.80
C ASP A 54 -2.18 -3.99 -10.26
N GLU A 55 -3.17 -4.41 -11.05
CA GLU A 55 -4.06 -5.53 -10.72
C GLU A 55 -3.31 -6.86 -10.65
N ALA A 56 -2.43 -7.13 -11.61
CA ALA A 56 -1.63 -8.37 -11.62
C ALA A 56 -0.69 -8.43 -10.39
N LEU A 57 -0.02 -7.33 -10.07
CA LEU A 57 0.80 -7.23 -8.86
C LEU A 57 -0.04 -7.43 -7.59
N ALA A 58 -1.19 -6.77 -7.49
CA ALA A 58 -2.09 -6.90 -6.34
C ALA A 58 -2.57 -8.35 -6.13
N ARG A 59 -2.87 -9.07 -7.21
CA ARG A 59 -3.25 -10.48 -7.16
C ARG A 59 -2.12 -11.37 -6.67
N ALA A 60 -0.90 -11.16 -7.17
CA ALA A 60 0.27 -11.91 -6.71
C ALA A 60 0.56 -11.66 -5.22
N LEU A 61 0.43 -10.41 -4.76
CA LEU A 61 0.55 -10.08 -3.34
C LEU A 61 -0.56 -10.72 -2.50
N ALA A 62 -1.80 -10.77 -3.02
CA ALA A 62 -2.93 -11.42 -2.37
C ALA A 62 -2.71 -12.94 -2.22
N GLU A 63 -2.22 -13.60 -3.25
CA GLU A 63 -1.85 -15.03 -3.21
C GLU A 63 -0.74 -15.29 -2.19
N ARG A 64 0.30 -14.44 -2.15
CA ARG A 64 1.44 -14.59 -1.24
C ARG A 64 1.05 -14.42 0.23
N THR A 65 0.16 -13.47 0.52
CA THR A 65 -0.23 -13.12 1.90
C THR A 65 -1.44 -13.88 2.40
N GLY A 66 -2.25 -14.44 1.50
CA GLY A 66 -3.59 -14.95 1.82
C GLY A 66 -4.61 -13.83 2.10
N TYR A 67 -4.30 -12.59 1.68
CA TYR A 67 -5.17 -11.43 1.84
C TYR A 67 -6.05 -11.21 0.60
N ARG A 68 -6.98 -10.27 0.69
CA ARG A 68 -7.88 -9.95 -0.42
C ARG A 68 -7.43 -8.67 -1.12
N ALA A 69 -7.12 -8.74 -2.41
CA ALA A 69 -6.98 -7.54 -3.23
C ALA A 69 -8.34 -6.86 -3.40
N ARG A 70 -8.44 -5.57 -3.04
CA ARG A 70 -9.70 -4.82 -3.04
C ARG A 70 -9.54 -3.41 -3.62
N VAL A 71 -10.60 -2.96 -4.25
CA VAL A 71 -10.81 -1.56 -4.59
C VAL A 71 -11.59 -0.91 -3.45
N ILE A 72 -11.09 0.20 -2.92
CA ILE A 72 -11.78 0.98 -1.90
C ILE A 72 -12.49 2.17 -2.56
N THR A 73 -13.74 2.40 -2.20
CA THR A 73 -14.53 3.53 -2.66
C THR A 73 -14.83 4.48 -1.51
N GLY A 74 -14.94 5.78 -1.81
CA GLY A 74 -15.27 6.79 -0.80
C GLY A 74 -14.10 7.21 0.11
N SER A 75 -12.89 6.73 -0.15
CA SER A 75 -11.66 7.16 0.52
C SER A 75 -10.66 7.66 -0.51
N ALA A 76 -10.02 8.80 -0.25
CA ALA A 76 -9.04 9.41 -1.14
C ALA A 76 -8.04 10.26 -0.35
N GLY A 77 -6.89 10.54 -0.98
CA GLY A 77 -5.87 11.44 -0.42
C GLY A 77 -4.78 10.74 0.38
N GLY A 78 -4.75 9.41 0.39
CA GLY A 78 -3.66 8.64 0.99
C GLY A 78 -2.38 8.65 0.15
N TYR A 79 -1.29 8.19 0.77
CA TYR A 79 0.02 8.08 0.12
C TYR A 79 -0.02 7.20 -1.15
N LYS A 80 -0.71 6.06 -1.08
CA LYS A 80 -0.96 5.17 -2.22
C LYS A 80 -1.60 5.94 -3.39
N ASP A 81 -2.65 6.72 -3.11
CA ASP A 81 -3.41 7.44 -4.11
C ASP A 81 -2.54 8.48 -4.83
N TRP A 82 -1.70 9.18 -4.06
CA TRP A 82 -0.75 10.14 -4.62
C TRP A 82 0.31 9.45 -5.49
N CYS A 83 0.88 8.33 -5.05
CA CYS A 83 1.86 7.58 -5.85
C CYS A 83 1.26 7.11 -7.18
N ILE A 84 0.06 6.55 -7.17
CA ILE A 84 -0.63 6.12 -8.38
C ILE A 84 -0.95 7.31 -9.28
N ARG A 85 -1.57 8.36 -8.73
CA ARG A 85 -2.12 9.45 -9.53
C ARG A 85 -1.08 10.44 -10.02
N ALA A 86 -0.11 10.79 -9.18
CA ALA A 86 0.89 11.81 -9.49
C ALA A 86 2.18 11.23 -10.10
N LEU A 87 2.58 10.01 -9.70
CA LEU A 87 3.83 9.41 -10.14
C LEU A 87 3.64 8.25 -11.13
N GLY A 88 2.43 7.71 -11.27
CA GLY A 88 2.13 6.60 -12.18
C GLY A 88 2.77 5.27 -11.79
N ILE A 89 3.18 5.13 -10.53
CA ILE A 89 3.81 3.91 -10.02
C ILE A 89 2.82 3.04 -9.27
N PRO A 90 2.98 1.70 -9.29
CA PRO A 90 2.22 0.80 -8.45
C PRO A 90 2.35 1.17 -6.98
N ALA A 91 1.24 1.23 -6.27
CA ALA A 91 1.27 1.52 -4.84
C ALA A 91 0.19 0.72 -4.11
N PHE A 92 0.55 0.17 -2.97
CA PHE A 92 -0.31 -0.73 -2.21
C PHE A 92 -0.44 -0.27 -0.77
N THR A 93 -1.65 -0.36 -0.23
CA THR A 93 -1.88 -0.30 1.22
C THR A 93 -2.29 -1.69 1.68
N ILE A 94 -1.51 -2.26 2.59
CA ILE A 94 -1.76 -3.59 3.16
C ILE A 94 -2.30 -3.44 4.57
N GLU A 95 -3.56 -3.81 4.77
CA GLU A 95 -4.21 -3.87 6.08
C GLU A 95 -3.86 -5.20 6.75
N ALA A 96 -2.70 -5.23 7.43
CA ALA A 96 -2.13 -6.44 7.98
C ALA A 96 -2.91 -6.96 9.18
N GLY A 97 -3.14 -8.28 9.18
CA GLY A 97 -3.79 -9.02 10.27
C GLY A 97 -5.30 -8.98 10.28
N SER A 98 -5.88 -9.95 10.96
CA SER A 98 -7.32 -10.19 11.03
C SER A 98 -8.08 -9.10 11.79
N ASP A 99 -9.32 -8.84 11.41
CA ASP A 99 -10.28 -8.00 12.13
C ASP A 99 -10.59 -8.48 13.55
N ALA A 100 -10.43 -9.79 13.83
CA ALA A 100 -10.59 -10.36 15.15
C ALA A 100 -9.54 -9.89 16.16
N LEU A 101 -8.39 -9.35 15.68
CA LEU A 101 -7.34 -8.84 16.55
C LEU A 101 -7.75 -7.51 17.18
N ARG A 102 -7.59 -7.38 18.49
CA ARG A 102 -7.88 -6.15 19.23
C ARG A 102 -6.67 -5.21 19.26
N HIS A 103 -6.90 -3.90 19.33
CA HIS A 103 -5.88 -2.91 19.61
C HIS A 103 -5.78 -2.61 21.12
N PRO A 104 -4.58 -2.30 21.64
CA PRO A 104 -3.27 -2.42 21.00
C PRO A 104 -2.89 -3.88 20.75
N ARG A 105 -2.16 -4.12 19.64
CA ARG A 105 -1.66 -5.47 19.35
C ARG A 105 -0.49 -5.80 20.23
N GLY A 106 -0.57 -6.93 20.92
CA GLY A 106 0.56 -7.44 21.67
C GLY A 106 1.64 -8.04 20.75
N GLU A 107 2.86 -8.15 21.26
CA GLU A 107 4.01 -8.76 20.55
C GLU A 107 3.72 -10.19 20.08
N HIS A 108 2.81 -10.91 20.74
CA HIS A 108 2.39 -12.26 20.37
C HIS A 108 1.78 -12.37 18.95
N SER A 109 1.30 -11.27 18.37
CA SER A 109 0.77 -11.24 16.99
C SER A 109 1.87 -11.04 15.92
N LEU A 110 3.07 -10.64 16.31
CA LEU A 110 4.15 -10.31 15.39
C LEU A 110 4.62 -11.50 14.55
N PRO A 111 4.81 -12.72 15.10
CA PRO A 111 5.24 -13.86 14.30
C PRO A 111 4.30 -14.16 13.13
N SER A 112 2.98 -14.19 13.36
CA SER A 112 2.01 -14.45 12.31
C SER A 112 1.96 -13.34 11.26
N LEU A 113 2.08 -12.08 11.67
CA LEU A 113 2.13 -10.94 10.75
C LEU A 113 3.37 -10.98 9.87
N LEU A 114 4.53 -11.38 10.43
CA LEU A 114 5.77 -11.54 9.67
C LEU A 114 5.70 -12.73 8.70
N GLU A 115 5.10 -13.85 9.10
CA GLU A 115 4.89 -15.00 8.23
C GLU A 115 4.01 -14.63 7.04
N GLU A 116 2.91 -13.93 7.27
CA GLU A 116 1.97 -13.49 6.22
C GLU A 116 2.62 -12.48 5.27
N ASN A 117 3.36 -11.50 5.78
CA ASN A 117 3.79 -10.32 5.02
C ASN A 117 5.28 -10.24 4.69
N GLY A 118 6.13 -11.00 5.36
CA GLY A 118 7.59 -10.88 5.24
C GLY A 118 8.15 -11.14 3.84
N GLY A 119 7.44 -11.92 3.02
CA GLY A 119 7.82 -12.18 1.64
C GLY A 119 7.36 -11.14 0.61
N VAL A 120 6.52 -10.18 1.00
CA VAL A 120 5.95 -9.18 0.08
C VAL A 120 7.03 -8.32 -0.61
N PRO A 121 8.03 -7.76 0.09
CA PRO A 121 9.03 -6.92 -0.56
C PRO A 121 9.85 -7.68 -1.61
N ALA A 122 10.28 -8.90 -1.29
CA ALA A 122 11.07 -9.71 -2.22
C ALA A 122 10.26 -10.08 -3.48
N LEU A 123 9.03 -10.58 -3.29
CA LEU A 123 8.14 -10.90 -4.40
C LEU A 123 7.88 -9.68 -5.31
N LEU A 124 7.62 -8.52 -4.72
CA LEU A 124 7.37 -7.31 -5.50
C LEU A 124 8.60 -6.90 -6.32
N CYS A 125 9.79 -6.99 -5.75
CA CYS A 125 11.04 -6.74 -6.48
C CYS A 125 11.23 -7.72 -7.65
N GLU A 126 10.96 -9.01 -7.44
CA GLU A 126 11.07 -10.04 -8.48
C GLU A 126 10.10 -9.79 -9.65
N LEU A 127 8.84 -9.46 -9.33
CA LEU A 127 7.82 -9.18 -10.35
C LEU A 127 8.15 -7.93 -11.17
N LEU A 128 8.58 -6.87 -10.52
CA LEU A 128 8.96 -5.62 -11.21
C LEU A 128 10.21 -5.76 -12.07
N ALA A 129 11.16 -6.63 -11.68
CA ALA A 129 12.35 -6.91 -12.48
C ALA A 129 12.05 -7.68 -13.77
N GLN A 130 10.92 -8.40 -13.84
CA GLN A 130 10.49 -9.14 -15.05
C GLN A 130 9.81 -8.24 -16.09
N GLU A 131 9.36 -7.04 -15.69
CA GLU A 131 8.69 -6.09 -16.59
C GLU A 131 9.67 -5.13 -17.28
N THR A 132 10.98 -5.19 -16.93
CA THR A 132 12.05 -4.35 -17.49
C THR A 132 12.77 -5.07 -18.61
#